data_9a269fef3de308450144dd9e635d276b
#
_entry.id   9a269fef3de308450144dd9e635d276b
#
_cell.length_a   1.000
_cell.length_b   1.000
_cell.length_c   1.000
_cell.angle_alpha   90.00
_cell.angle_beta   90.00
_cell.angle_gamma   90.00
#
_symmetry.space_group_name_H-M   'P 1'
#
loop_
_entity.id
_entity.type
_entity.pdbx_description
1 polymer ?
#
loop_
_entity_poly.entity_id
_entity_poly.type
_entity_poly.pdbx_seq_one_letter_code
_entity_poly.pdbx_strand_id
1 'polypeptide(L)'
;MIITGASSGIGAATARAASQAGARVVLAARREDRIADLASELGDAIAVRCDVTNLADVDSLVKTTLETFGRIDVLVNNAGQGLQATIDQISLADFRAVLELNLVAPLAMMQAVLPTMRRQNVGSIVNVSSGTTFADMPGTGGYVASKIALERLSAIARNELDGSGITVSTIIPFVTSTEFLSSMRAGRADAEEMTAWADFDSPEQVAEAILELMSSGDARKDLVPVAYGGSR
;
A
#
# COMPACT_ATOMS: atom_id res chain seq x y z
N MET A 1 2.86 8.19 11.67
CA MET A 1 2.75 7.54 10.35
C MET A 1 1.79 6.36 10.45
N ILE A 2 0.83 6.22 9.53
CA ILE A 2 -0.07 5.06 9.44
C ILE A 2 0.37 4.18 8.27
N ILE A 3 0.48 2.86 8.49
CA ILE A 3 0.81 1.87 7.46
C ILE A 3 -0.26 0.79 7.43
N THR A 4 -0.97 0.64 6.32
CA THR A 4 -1.96 -0.41 6.13
C THR A 4 -1.30 -1.69 5.60
N GLY A 5 -1.84 -2.86 5.95
CA GLY A 5 -1.24 -4.14 5.58
C GLY A 5 0.11 -4.39 6.25
N ALA A 6 0.32 -3.83 7.45
CA ALA A 6 1.60 -3.85 8.16
C ALA A 6 1.98 -5.20 8.77
N SER A 7 1.14 -6.24 8.66
CA SER A 7 1.39 -7.55 9.29
C SER A 7 2.41 -8.44 8.57
N SER A 8 2.90 -8.05 7.38
CA SER A 8 3.93 -8.79 6.62
C SER A 8 4.49 -7.98 5.45
N GLY A 9 5.49 -8.53 4.78
CA GLY A 9 6.04 -8.04 3.50
C GLY A 9 6.43 -6.57 3.52
N ILE A 10 6.07 -5.84 2.45
CA ILE A 10 6.42 -4.43 2.26
C ILE A 10 5.94 -3.56 3.44
N GLY A 11 4.72 -3.80 3.96
CA GLY A 11 4.17 -3.02 5.07
C GLY A 11 4.99 -3.16 6.36
N ALA A 12 5.39 -4.39 6.71
CA ALA A 12 6.22 -4.65 7.89
C ALA A 12 7.65 -4.09 7.72
N ALA A 13 8.24 -4.25 6.53
CA ALA A 13 9.56 -3.67 6.23
C ALA A 13 9.54 -2.14 6.28
N THR A 14 8.47 -1.51 5.72
CA THR A 14 8.28 -0.05 5.81
C THR A 14 8.15 0.42 7.26
N ALA A 15 7.44 -0.35 8.10
CA ALA A 15 7.31 -0.02 9.51
C ALA A 15 8.66 -0.04 10.24
N ARG A 16 9.49 -1.06 9.99
CA ARG A 16 10.83 -1.15 10.56
C ARG A 16 11.73 0.00 10.10
N ALA A 17 11.77 0.25 8.79
CA ALA A 17 12.57 1.33 8.22
C ALA A 17 12.14 2.70 8.75
N ALA A 18 10.83 2.96 8.84
CA ALA A 18 10.31 4.21 9.38
C ALA A 18 10.64 4.39 10.87
N SER A 19 10.50 3.32 11.68
CA SER A 19 10.87 3.34 13.10
C SER A 19 12.36 3.61 13.29
N GLN A 20 13.22 2.96 12.51
CA GLN A 20 14.67 3.21 12.52
C GLN A 20 15.02 4.66 12.15
N ALA A 21 14.22 5.29 11.29
CA ALA A 21 14.33 6.71 10.96
C ALA A 21 13.71 7.66 12.02
N GLY A 22 13.24 7.13 13.16
CA GLY A 22 12.68 7.91 14.27
C GLY A 22 11.19 8.25 14.14
N ALA A 23 10.46 7.63 13.21
CA ALA A 23 9.03 7.84 13.09
C ALA A 23 8.24 7.02 14.13
N ARG A 24 7.18 7.63 14.70
CA ARG A 24 6.16 6.89 15.45
C ARG A 24 5.19 6.23 14.48
N VAL A 25 4.98 4.91 14.61
CA VAL A 25 4.30 4.10 13.61
C VAL A 25 2.98 3.53 14.15
N VAL A 26 1.93 3.59 13.34
CA VAL A 26 0.65 2.91 13.56
C VAL A 26 0.54 1.78 12.56
N LEU A 27 0.56 0.56 13.08
CA LEU A 27 0.50 -0.68 12.32
C LEU A 27 -0.96 -1.10 12.16
N ALA A 28 -1.51 -0.97 10.96
CA ALA A 28 -2.91 -1.31 10.69
C ALA A 28 -2.99 -2.60 9.86
N ALA A 29 -3.62 -3.64 10.39
CA ALA A 29 -3.90 -4.89 9.69
C ALA A 29 -4.98 -5.71 10.40
N ARG A 30 -5.50 -6.75 9.71
CA ARG A 30 -6.48 -7.69 10.28
C ARG A 30 -5.85 -8.70 11.24
N ARG A 31 -4.57 -9.08 11.01
CA ARG A 31 -3.82 -10.04 11.84
C ARG A 31 -3.23 -9.31 13.04
N GLU A 32 -4.04 -9.25 14.09
CA GLU A 32 -3.75 -8.46 15.28
C GLU A 32 -2.49 -8.95 16.02
N ASP A 33 -2.33 -10.27 16.17
CA ASP A 33 -1.17 -10.92 16.76
C ASP A 33 0.15 -10.43 16.11
N ARG A 34 0.22 -10.46 14.78
CA ARG A 34 1.44 -10.08 14.05
C ARG A 34 1.79 -8.60 14.16
N ILE A 35 0.78 -7.72 14.16
CA ILE A 35 1.07 -6.29 14.33
C ILE A 35 1.37 -5.92 15.78
N ALA A 36 0.85 -6.66 16.76
CA ALA A 36 1.19 -6.49 18.16
C ALA A 36 2.66 -6.89 18.44
N ASP A 37 3.10 -8.05 17.90
CA ASP A 37 4.49 -8.48 17.99
C ASP A 37 5.43 -7.45 17.35
N LEU A 38 5.09 -6.98 16.14
CA LEU A 38 5.88 -5.96 15.45
C LEU A 38 5.90 -4.63 16.21
N ALA A 39 4.77 -4.19 16.80
CA ALA A 39 4.74 -2.97 17.60
C ALA A 39 5.66 -3.08 18.82
N SER A 40 5.68 -4.25 19.47
CA SER A 40 6.57 -4.52 20.60
C SER A 40 8.06 -4.52 20.20
N GLU A 41 8.37 -4.99 18.99
CA GLU A 41 9.73 -4.94 18.41
C GLU A 41 10.19 -3.49 18.17
N LEU A 42 9.29 -2.63 17.67
CA LEU A 42 9.63 -1.27 17.24
C LEU A 42 9.70 -0.23 18.36
N GLY A 43 9.06 -0.48 19.49
CA GLY A 43 9.03 0.43 20.67
C GLY A 43 8.04 1.59 20.50
N ASP A 44 8.34 2.61 19.68
CA ASP A 44 7.47 3.77 19.44
C ASP A 44 6.40 3.46 18.37
N ALA A 45 5.69 2.35 18.52
CA ALA A 45 4.64 1.90 17.61
C ALA A 45 3.40 1.43 18.35
N ILE A 46 2.24 1.55 17.70
CA ILE A 46 1.00 0.94 18.17
C ILE A 46 0.41 0.02 17.10
N ALA A 47 -0.20 -1.07 17.55
CA ALA A 47 -0.97 -1.98 16.73
C ALA A 47 -2.46 -1.62 16.78
N VAL A 48 -3.08 -1.48 15.62
CA VAL A 48 -4.53 -1.24 15.52
C VAL A 48 -5.13 -2.27 14.57
N ARG A 49 -5.97 -3.17 15.09
CA ARG A 49 -6.69 -4.08 14.23
C ARG A 49 -7.63 -3.29 13.31
N CYS A 50 -7.48 -3.45 12.00
CA CYS A 50 -8.25 -2.72 11.00
C CYS A 50 -8.45 -3.56 9.75
N ASP A 51 -9.68 -3.73 9.33
CA ASP A 51 -10.02 -4.08 7.96
C ASP A 51 -10.28 -2.79 7.19
N VAL A 52 -9.38 -2.41 6.29
CA VAL A 52 -9.46 -1.15 5.54
C VAL A 52 -10.68 -1.07 4.60
N THR A 53 -11.39 -2.18 4.37
CA THR A 53 -12.65 -2.22 3.63
C THR A 53 -13.87 -1.92 4.52
N ASN A 54 -13.67 -1.81 5.83
CA ASN A 54 -14.71 -1.44 6.80
C ASN A 54 -14.50 0.01 7.25
N LEU A 55 -15.42 0.90 6.89
CA LEU A 55 -15.32 2.34 7.22
C LEU A 55 -15.28 2.60 8.73
N ALA A 56 -15.97 1.80 9.55
CA ALA A 56 -15.93 1.96 11.01
C ALA A 56 -14.53 1.62 11.58
N ASP A 57 -13.85 0.61 11.00
CA ASP A 57 -12.47 0.29 11.37
C ASP A 57 -11.50 1.43 10.95
N VAL A 58 -11.72 2.01 9.76
CA VAL A 58 -10.94 3.17 9.27
C VAL A 58 -11.10 4.38 10.19
N ASP A 59 -12.32 4.71 10.58
CA ASP A 59 -12.60 5.81 11.52
C ASP A 59 -11.94 5.56 12.88
N SER A 60 -12.05 4.34 13.39
CA SER A 60 -11.41 3.92 14.65
C SER A 60 -9.88 4.03 14.58
N LEU A 61 -9.27 3.61 13.48
CA LEU A 61 -7.82 3.71 13.25
C LEU A 61 -7.34 5.17 13.30
N VAL A 62 -8.02 6.07 12.59
CA VAL A 62 -7.70 7.50 12.58
C VAL A 62 -7.88 8.11 13.96
N LYS A 63 -8.99 7.80 14.63
CA LYS A 63 -9.27 8.27 16.00
C LYS A 63 -8.19 7.82 16.98
N THR A 64 -7.87 6.53 17.03
CA THR A 64 -6.83 5.97 17.91
C THR A 64 -5.46 6.60 17.62
N THR A 65 -5.13 6.82 16.34
CA THR A 65 -3.89 7.50 15.96
C THR A 65 -3.82 8.93 16.54
N LEU A 66 -4.91 9.68 16.44
CA LEU A 66 -4.98 11.05 16.95
C LEU A 66 -4.98 11.12 18.48
N GLU A 67 -5.67 10.19 19.15
CA GLU A 67 -5.66 10.09 20.60
C GLU A 67 -4.27 9.76 21.16
N THR A 68 -3.50 8.91 20.45
CA THR A 68 -2.17 8.49 20.89
C THR A 68 -1.07 9.50 20.54
N PHE A 69 -1.08 10.01 19.31
CA PHE A 69 0.04 10.81 18.77
C PHE A 69 -0.32 12.27 18.47
N GLY A 70 -1.59 12.64 18.49
CA GLY A 70 -2.06 14.00 18.25
C GLY A 70 -2.00 14.49 16.80
N ARG A 71 -1.39 13.70 15.89
CA ARG A 71 -1.13 14.09 14.50
C ARG A 71 -1.03 12.89 13.56
N ILE A 72 -1.21 13.18 12.25
CA ILE A 72 -1.00 12.20 11.16
C ILE A 72 -0.19 12.90 10.07
N ASP A 73 1.07 12.52 9.91
CA ASP A 73 1.95 13.12 8.91
C ASP A 73 2.04 12.30 7.63
N VAL A 74 1.94 10.98 7.76
CA VAL A 74 2.11 10.04 6.65
C VAL A 74 1.04 8.97 6.69
N LEU A 75 0.51 8.65 5.49
CA LEU A 75 -0.30 7.46 5.21
C LEU A 75 0.38 6.63 4.13
N VAL A 76 0.61 5.34 4.41
CA VAL A 76 1.02 4.35 3.40
C VAL A 76 -0.11 3.38 3.16
N ASN A 77 -0.78 3.49 2.02
CA ASN A 77 -1.77 2.56 1.52
C ASN A 77 -1.06 1.36 0.87
N ASN A 78 -0.69 0.39 1.69
CA ASN A 78 0.01 -0.82 1.25
C ASN A 78 -0.88 -2.08 1.28
N ALA A 79 -1.96 -2.09 2.05
CA ALA A 79 -2.89 -3.22 2.05
C ALA A 79 -3.40 -3.51 0.63
N GLY A 80 -3.31 -4.76 0.20
CA GLY A 80 -3.72 -5.17 -1.14
C GLY A 80 -3.74 -6.68 -1.30
N GLN A 81 -4.42 -7.15 -2.35
CA GLN A 81 -4.56 -8.57 -2.68
C GLN A 81 -4.51 -8.78 -4.18
N GLY A 82 -3.85 -9.85 -4.60
CA GLY A 82 -3.78 -10.27 -6.00
C GLY A 82 -5.00 -11.08 -6.45
N LEU A 83 -5.18 -11.12 -7.78
CA LEU A 83 -6.18 -11.93 -8.45
C LEU A 83 -5.61 -12.38 -9.78
N GLN A 84 -5.52 -13.69 -10.00
CA GLN A 84 -5.09 -14.31 -11.25
C GLN A 84 -6.23 -15.16 -11.79
N ALA A 85 -6.87 -14.71 -12.85
CA ALA A 85 -7.89 -15.44 -13.60
C ALA A 85 -8.08 -14.81 -14.98
N THR A 86 -8.33 -15.63 -16.01
CA THR A 86 -8.65 -15.14 -17.34
C THR A 86 -10.01 -14.44 -17.37
N ILE A 87 -10.25 -13.59 -18.36
CA ILE A 87 -11.47 -12.75 -18.44
C ILE A 87 -12.76 -13.57 -18.42
N ASP A 88 -12.74 -14.75 -19.02
CA ASP A 88 -13.88 -15.67 -19.06
C ASP A 88 -14.09 -16.46 -17.76
N GLN A 89 -13.08 -16.52 -16.91
CA GLN A 89 -13.09 -17.29 -15.66
C GLN A 89 -13.15 -16.42 -14.39
N ILE A 90 -12.88 -15.13 -14.51
CA ILE A 90 -12.85 -14.24 -13.36
C ILE A 90 -14.23 -14.16 -12.69
N SER A 91 -14.27 -14.49 -11.40
CA SER A 91 -15.48 -14.31 -10.60
C SER A 91 -15.76 -12.83 -10.37
N LEU A 92 -16.97 -12.36 -10.68
CA LEU A 92 -17.37 -10.99 -10.38
C LEU A 92 -17.33 -10.65 -8.88
N ALA A 93 -17.52 -11.64 -8.02
CA ALA A 93 -17.38 -11.47 -6.57
C ALA A 93 -15.93 -11.22 -6.17
N ASP A 94 -14.99 -11.98 -6.73
CA ASP A 94 -13.55 -11.80 -6.48
C ASP A 94 -13.03 -10.50 -7.10
N PHE A 95 -13.49 -10.15 -8.30
CA PHE A 95 -13.14 -8.89 -8.93
C PHE A 95 -13.59 -7.69 -8.08
N ARG A 96 -14.86 -7.69 -7.60
CA ARG A 96 -15.37 -6.64 -6.71
C ARG A 96 -14.58 -6.56 -5.41
N ALA A 97 -14.23 -7.69 -4.80
CA ALA A 97 -13.48 -7.72 -3.57
C ALA A 97 -12.04 -7.16 -3.75
N VAL A 98 -11.41 -7.41 -4.89
CA VAL A 98 -10.09 -6.84 -5.22
C VAL A 98 -10.19 -5.34 -5.50
N LEU A 99 -11.22 -4.88 -6.20
CA LEU A 99 -11.45 -3.44 -6.37
C LEU A 99 -11.73 -2.75 -5.04
N GLU A 100 -12.52 -3.37 -4.16
CA GLU A 100 -12.81 -2.83 -2.84
C GLU A 100 -11.53 -2.63 -2.02
N LEU A 101 -10.67 -3.65 -1.97
CA LEU A 101 -9.44 -3.59 -1.18
C LEU A 101 -8.36 -2.70 -1.82
N ASN A 102 -8.16 -2.83 -3.16
CA ASN A 102 -7.00 -2.20 -3.82
C ASN A 102 -7.27 -0.77 -4.29
N LEU A 103 -8.52 -0.33 -4.37
CA LEU A 103 -8.91 0.98 -4.91
C LEU A 103 -9.82 1.76 -3.96
N VAL A 104 -10.94 1.17 -3.52
CA VAL A 104 -11.93 1.88 -2.68
C VAL A 104 -11.37 2.12 -1.29
N ALA A 105 -10.73 1.13 -0.68
CA ALA A 105 -10.12 1.27 0.65
C ALA A 105 -9.00 2.34 0.70
N PRO A 106 -8.03 2.41 -0.25
CA PRO A 106 -7.10 3.55 -0.33
C PRO A 106 -7.79 4.91 -0.42
N LEU A 107 -8.87 5.04 -1.20
CA LEU A 107 -9.66 6.27 -1.27
C LEU A 107 -10.26 6.61 0.10
N ALA A 108 -10.89 5.64 0.77
CA ALA A 108 -11.48 5.83 2.10
C ALA A 108 -10.41 6.26 3.13
N MET A 109 -9.25 5.62 3.11
CA MET A 109 -8.12 5.98 3.97
C MET A 109 -7.62 7.41 3.69
N MET A 110 -7.48 7.81 2.42
CA MET A 110 -7.13 9.19 2.06
C MET A 110 -8.16 10.18 2.62
N GLN A 111 -9.46 9.91 2.39
CA GLN A 111 -10.55 10.76 2.89
C GLN A 111 -10.54 10.89 4.41
N ALA A 112 -10.21 9.84 5.15
CA ALA A 112 -10.17 9.83 6.60
C ALA A 112 -9.00 10.66 7.18
N VAL A 113 -7.84 10.67 6.54
CA VAL A 113 -6.65 11.40 7.05
C VAL A 113 -6.57 12.85 6.56
N LEU A 114 -7.12 13.17 5.38
CA LEU A 114 -7.03 14.48 4.75
C LEU A 114 -7.53 15.64 5.62
N PRO A 115 -8.64 15.54 6.38
CA PRO A 115 -9.06 16.63 7.26
C PRO A 115 -7.99 17.01 8.30
N THR A 116 -7.26 16.03 8.82
CA THR A 116 -6.17 16.28 9.78
C THR A 116 -4.95 16.86 9.08
N MET A 117 -4.51 16.31 7.96
CA MET A 117 -3.37 16.81 7.19
C MET A 117 -3.61 18.26 6.71
N ARG A 118 -4.83 18.59 6.29
CA ARG A 118 -5.20 19.97 5.92
C ARG A 118 -5.09 20.95 7.09
N ARG A 119 -5.54 20.56 8.31
CA ARG A 119 -5.36 21.40 9.51
C ARG A 119 -3.89 21.58 9.89
N GLN A 120 -3.06 20.61 9.59
CA GLN A 120 -1.62 20.65 9.81
C GLN A 120 -0.86 21.43 8.73
N ASN A 121 -1.47 21.66 7.56
CA ASN A 121 -0.83 22.18 6.33
C ASN A 121 0.40 21.36 5.89
N VAL A 122 0.41 20.09 6.21
CA VAL A 122 1.47 19.15 5.86
C VAL A 122 0.94 17.71 5.89
N GLY A 123 1.37 16.90 4.93
CA GLY A 123 1.06 15.48 4.87
C GLY A 123 1.73 14.80 3.69
N SER A 124 1.97 13.50 3.81
CA SER A 124 2.46 12.66 2.71
C SER A 124 1.62 11.39 2.62
N ILE A 125 1.12 11.10 1.43
CA ILE A 125 0.35 9.90 1.14
C ILE A 125 1.12 9.09 0.10
N VAL A 126 1.43 7.83 0.40
CA VAL A 126 2.08 6.91 -0.54
C VAL A 126 1.13 5.75 -0.83
N ASN A 127 0.75 5.59 -2.09
CA ASN A 127 -0.07 4.48 -2.57
C ASN A 127 0.82 3.42 -3.24
N VAL A 128 0.69 2.16 -2.82
CA VAL A 128 1.47 1.04 -3.36
C VAL A 128 0.73 0.43 -4.55
N SER A 129 1.29 0.61 -5.75
CA SER A 129 0.83 0.00 -7.00
C SER A 129 1.52 -1.35 -7.26
N SER A 130 1.80 -1.68 -8.50
CA SER A 130 2.46 -2.94 -8.90
C SER A 130 3.12 -2.82 -10.27
N GLY A 131 4.28 -3.44 -10.45
CA GLY A 131 4.95 -3.58 -11.75
C GLY A 131 4.14 -4.32 -12.82
N THR A 132 3.10 -5.06 -12.43
CA THR A 132 2.18 -5.67 -13.40
C THR A 132 1.45 -4.66 -14.28
N THR A 133 1.39 -3.38 -13.88
CA THR A 133 0.80 -2.30 -14.69
C THR A 133 1.62 -1.95 -15.94
N PHE A 134 2.83 -2.48 -16.07
CA PHE A 134 3.71 -2.28 -17.24
C PHE A 134 3.58 -3.36 -18.32
N ALA A 135 2.81 -4.43 -18.06
CA ALA A 135 2.73 -5.58 -18.98
C ALA A 135 1.29 -6.11 -19.09
N ASP A 136 0.95 -6.55 -20.32
CA ASP A 136 -0.35 -7.16 -20.61
C ASP A 136 -0.27 -8.69 -20.46
N MET A 137 -0.14 -9.16 -19.21
CA MET A 137 -0.01 -10.58 -18.91
C MET A 137 -1.41 -11.25 -18.81
N PRO A 138 -1.65 -12.38 -19.50
CA PRO A 138 -2.91 -13.13 -19.36
C PRO A 138 -3.22 -13.48 -17.91
N GLY A 139 -4.49 -13.38 -17.52
CA GLY A 139 -4.98 -13.68 -16.18
C GLY A 139 -4.80 -12.56 -15.15
N THR A 140 -4.01 -11.52 -15.42
CA THR A 140 -3.78 -10.42 -14.46
C THR A 140 -4.83 -9.29 -14.56
N GLY A 141 -5.72 -9.31 -15.55
CA GLY A 141 -6.58 -8.19 -15.92
C GLY A 141 -7.37 -7.57 -14.76
N GLY A 142 -7.92 -8.39 -13.87
CA GLY A 142 -8.67 -7.90 -12.70
C GLY A 142 -7.80 -7.15 -11.69
N TYR A 143 -6.63 -7.67 -11.42
CA TYR A 143 -5.65 -7.05 -10.52
C TYR A 143 -5.05 -5.77 -11.13
N VAL A 144 -4.59 -5.86 -12.37
CA VAL A 144 -4.00 -4.73 -13.11
C VAL A 144 -4.98 -3.58 -13.22
N ALA A 145 -6.25 -3.85 -13.55
CA ALA A 145 -7.29 -2.81 -13.59
C ALA A 145 -7.41 -2.06 -12.25
N SER A 146 -7.35 -2.76 -11.11
CA SER A 146 -7.39 -2.13 -9.79
C SER A 146 -6.19 -1.22 -9.52
N LYS A 147 -4.99 -1.65 -9.95
CA LYS A 147 -3.75 -0.90 -9.72
C LYS A 147 -3.59 0.30 -10.65
N ILE A 148 -3.95 0.17 -11.94
CA ILE A 148 -3.99 1.31 -12.88
C ILE A 148 -5.00 2.36 -12.41
N ALA A 149 -6.18 1.94 -11.92
CA ALA A 149 -7.17 2.86 -11.38
C ALA A 149 -6.64 3.60 -10.15
N LEU A 150 -5.92 2.91 -9.25
CA LEU A 150 -5.27 3.53 -8.09
C LEU A 150 -4.18 4.54 -8.49
N GLU A 151 -3.34 4.20 -9.48
CA GLU A 151 -2.32 5.12 -10.01
C GLU A 151 -2.97 6.40 -10.55
N ARG A 152 -4.05 6.25 -11.32
CA ARG A 152 -4.75 7.41 -11.88
C ARG A 152 -5.44 8.25 -10.82
N LEU A 153 -6.10 7.61 -9.85
CA LEU A 153 -6.69 8.29 -8.70
C LEU A 153 -5.63 9.07 -7.91
N SER A 154 -4.47 8.46 -7.67
CA SER A 154 -3.35 9.10 -6.96
C SER A 154 -2.82 10.35 -7.68
N ALA A 155 -2.67 10.27 -9.01
CA ALA A 155 -2.22 11.40 -9.82
C ALA A 155 -3.23 12.56 -9.80
N ILE A 156 -4.53 12.27 -9.82
CA ILE A 156 -5.59 13.29 -9.73
C ILE A 156 -5.60 13.90 -8.32
N ALA A 157 -5.56 13.08 -7.27
CA ALA A 157 -5.52 13.54 -5.89
C ALA A 157 -4.30 14.45 -5.63
N ARG A 158 -3.14 14.14 -6.22
CA ARG A 158 -1.96 15.00 -6.15
C ARG A 158 -2.22 16.38 -6.71
N ASN A 159 -2.86 16.47 -7.88
CA ASN A 159 -3.18 17.76 -8.52
C ASN A 159 -4.23 18.53 -7.70
N GLU A 160 -5.24 17.86 -7.13
CA GLU A 160 -6.28 18.47 -6.29
C GLU A 160 -5.73 19.01 -4.97
N LEU A 161 -4.60 18.47 -4.49
CA LEU A 161 -3.95 18.86 -3.24
C LEU A 161 -2.74 19.79 -3.46
N ASP A 162 -2.47 20.19 -4.71
CA ASP A 162 -1.38 21.10 -5.00
C ASP A 162 -1.52 22.42 -4.21
N GLY A 163 -0.40 22.92 -3.69
CA GLY A 163 -0.38 24.12 -2.82
C GLY A 163 -0.91 23.93 -1.40
N SER A 164 -1.44 22.75 -1.03
CA SER A 164 -1.97 22.49 0.32
C SER A 164 -0.90 22.03 1.34
N GLY A 165 0.34 21.81 0.90
CA GLY A 165 1.39 21.18 1.71
C GLY A 165 1.24 19.66 1.86
N ILE A 166 0.29 19.05 1.12
CA ILE A 166 0.06 17.59 1.14
C ILE A 166 0.53 17.00 -0.18
N THR A 167 1.39 15.99 -0.12
CA THR A 167 1.86 15.24 -1.29
C THR A 167 1.14 13.90 -1.42
N VAL A 168 0.90 13.49 -2.67
CA VAL A 168 0.43 12.14 -3.00
C VAL A 168 1.42 11.52 -3.97
N SER A 169 1.94 10.36 -3.61
CA SER A 169 2.98 9.65 -4.36
C SER A 169 2.54 8.22 -4.66
N THR A 170 3.05 7.64 -5.73
CA THR A 170 2.82 6.24 -6.09
C THR A 170 4.16 5.51 -6.16
N ILE A 171 4.32 4.46 -5.36
CA ILE A 171 5.40 3.49 -5.52
C ILE A 171 4.92 2.31 -6.37
N ILE A 172 5.73 1.87 -7.31
CA ILE A 172 5.45 0.72 -8.16
C ILE A 172 6.54 -0.33 -7.95
N PRO A 173 6.33 -1.26 -7.00
CA PRO A 173 7.24 -2.36 -6.75
C PRO A 173 7.31 -3.30 -7.95
N PHE A 174 8.47 -3.90 -8.18
CA PHE A 174 8.60 -5.09 -9.03
C PHE A 174 8.20 -6.35 -8.25
N VAL A 175 8.53 -7.54 -8.75
CA VAL A 175 8.23 -8.79 -8.03
C VAL A 175 9.01 -8.78 -6.72
N THR A 176 8.29 -8.84 -5.58
CA THR A 176 8.88 -8.68 -4.25
C THR A 176 8.65 -9.93 -3.43
N SER A 177 9.69 -10.40 -2.72
CA SER A 177 9.65 -11.60 -1.87
C SER A 177 8.80 -11.36 -0.62
N THR A 178 7.50 -11.69 -0.70
CA THR A 178 6.51 -11.47 0.36
C THR A 178 5.49 -12.62 0.42
N GLU A 179 4.61 -12.57 1.43
CA GLU A 179 3.44 -13.47 1.51
C GLU A 179 2.34 -13.11 0.49
N PHE A 180 2.57 -12.17 -0.44
CA PHE A 180 1.53 -11.68 -1.35
C PHE A 180 0.91 -12.80 -2.20
N LEU A 181 1.74 -13.66 -2.81
CA LEU A 181 1.25 -14.78 -3.62
C LEU A 181 0.43 -15.76 -2.79
N SER A 182 0.83 -16.03 -1.55
CA SER A 182 0.07 -16.93 -0.65
C SER A 182 -1.27 -16.35 -0.19
N SER A 183 -1.44 -15.03 -0.28
CA SER A 183 -2.65 -14.29 0.11
C SER A 183 -3.56 -13.94 -1.07
N MET A 184 -3.27 -14.41 -2.28
CA MET A 184 -4.06 -14.12 -3.47
C MET A 184 -5.50 -14.62 -3.35
N ARG A 185 -6.42 -13.88 -3.93
CA ARG A 185 -7.85 -14.20 -3.93
C ARG A 185 -8.16 -15.45 -4.76
N ALA A 186 -7.51 -15.59 -5.91
CA ALA A 186 -7.57 -16.76 -6.78
C ALA A 186 -6.31 -16.84 -7.65
N GLY A 187 -6.03 -18.02 -8.22
CA GLY A 187 -4.99 -18.26 -9.21
C GLY A 187 -3.57 -18.23 -8.64
N ARG A 188 -3.38 -18.62 -7.39
CA ARG A 188 -2.06 -18.64 -6.73
C ARG A 188 -1.03 -19.47 -7.50
N ALA A 189 -1.37 -20.68 -7.90
CA ALA A 189 -0.43 -21.57 -8.60
C ALA A 189 0.05 -20.98 -9.93
N ASP A 190 -0.88 -20.40 -10.70
CA ASP A 190 -0.56 -19.76 -11.98
C ASP A 190 0.33 -18.52 -11.78
N ALA A 191 0.10 -17.75 -10.70
CA ALA A 191 0.92 -16.59 -10.37
C ALA A 191 2.32 -16.99 -9.87
N GLU A 192 2.46 -18.07 -9.09
CA GLU A 192 3.75 -18.64 -8.68
C GLU A 192 4.55 -19.11 -9.89
N GLU A 193 3.91 -19.82 -10.84
CA GLU A 193 4.55 -20.25 -12.09
C GLU A 193 4.99 -19.04 -12.95
N MET A 194 4.10 -18.06 -13.10
CA MET A 194 4.36 -16.85 -13.89
C MET A 194 5.54 -16.01 -13.36
N THR A 195 5.80 -16.08 -12.05
CA THR A 195 6.87 -15.31 -11.40
C THR A 195 8.13 -16.12 -11.11
N ALA A 196 8.14 -17.41 -11.38
CA ALA A 196 9.24 -18.33 -11.04
C ALA A 196 10.60 -17.97 -11.68
N TRP A 197 10.59 -17.16 -12.75
CA TRP A 197 11.79 -16.70 -13.46
C TRP A 197 12.39 -15.41 -12.88
N ALA A 198 11.64 -14.69 -12.01
CA ALA A 198 12.03 -13.36 -11.59
C ALA A 198 13.02 -13.39 -10.42
N ASP A 199 14.00 -12.50 -10.47
CA ASP A 199 14.77 -12.13 -9.28
C ASP A 199 13.89 -11.21 -8.42
N PHE A 200 13.55 -11.68 -7.25
CA PHE A 200 12.65 -10.95 -6.35
C PHE A 200 13.41 -9.84 -5.61
N ASP A 201 12.86 -8.63 -5.66
CA ASP A 201 13.29 -7.57 -4.77
C ASP A 201 12.98 -7.94 -3.31
N SER A 202 13.76 -7.43 -2.38
CA SER A 202 13.43 -7.57 -0.97
C SER A 202 12.35 -6.55 -0.55
N PRO A 203 11.54 -6.84 0.45
CA PRO A 203 10.60 -5.88 1.02
C PRO A 203 11.29 -4.60 1.53
N GLU A 204 12.53 -4.72 1.99
CA GLU A 204 13.36 -3.63 2.50
C GLU A 204 13.72 -2.63 1.39
N GLN A 205 14.05 -3.09 0.19
CA GLN A 205 14.31 -2.21 -0.97
C GLN A 205 13.08 -1.38 -1.33
N VAL A 206 11.88 -1.97 -1.26
CA VAL A 206 10.63 -1.24 -1.49
C VAL A 206 10.36 -0.25 -0.36
N ALA A 207 10.64 -0.63 0.89
CA ALA A 207 10.49 0.24 2.04
C ALA A 207 11.38 1.48 1.96
N GLU A 208 12.65 1.33 1.57
CA GLU A 208 13.58 2.44 1.32
C GLU A 208 13.02 3.40 0.27
N ALA A 209 12.52 2.89 -0.86
CA ALA A 209 11.92 3.70 -1.90
C ALA A 209 10.64 4.43 -1.43
N ILE A 210 9.86 3.84 -0.52
CA ILE A 210 8.71 4.52 0.12
C ILE A 210 9.19 5.70 0.98
N LEU A 211 10.23 5.51 1.80
CA LEU A 211 10.80 6.57 2.64
C LEU A 211 11.38 7.71 1.79
N GLU A 212 12.03 7.39 0.68
CA GLU A 212 12.51 8.40 -0.27
C GLU A 212 11.36 9.23 -0.85
N LEU A 213 10.28 8.59 -1.31
CA LEU A 213 9.09 9.28 -1.81
C LEU A 213 8.45 10.20 -0.76
N MET A 214 8.41 9.76 0.49
CA MET A 214 7.91 10.59 1.59
C MET A 214 8.75 11.84 1.80
N SER A 215 10.07 11.74 1.61
CA SER A 215 11.02 12.83 1.83
C SER A 215 11.10 13.76 0.64
N SER A 216 11.12 13.24 -0.59
CA SER A 216 11.22 14.03 -1.83
C SER A 216 9.89 14.66 -2.21
N GLY A 217 8.78 14.00 -1.88
CA GLY A 217 7.45 14.38 -2.36
C GLY A 217 7.26 14.15 -3.85
N ASP A 218 8.09 13.35 -4.51
CA ASP A 218 7.95 13.00 -5.93
C ASP A 218 6.64 12.31 -6.22
N ALA A 219 6.11 12.52 -7.43
CA ALA A 219 4.80 11.98 -7.80
C ALA A 219 4.80 10.45 -7.93
N ARG A 220 5.92 9.88 -8.36
CA ARG A 220 6.03 8.45 -8.68
C ARG A 220 7.46 7.97 -8.59
N LYS A 221 7.62 6.73 -8.12
CA LYS A 221 8.86 5.95 -8.26
C LYS A 221 8.49 4.54 -8.65
N ASP A 222 9.11 4.00 -9.70
CA ASP A 222 9.00 2.58 -10.02
C ASP A 222 10.32 1.85 -9.74
N LEU A 223 10.20 0.58 -9.39
CA LEU A 223 11.31 -0.36 -9.20
C LEU A 223 11.32 -1.41 -10.31
N VAL A 224 10.59 -1.17 -11.38
CA VAL A 224 10.48 -2.06 -12.53
C VAL A 224 11.74 -1.90 -13.40
N PRO A 225 12.44 -3.00 -13.73
CA PRO A 225 13.60 -2.93 -14.61
C PRO A 225 13.24 -2.42 -16.02
N VAL A 226 14.18 -1.71 -16.67
CA VAL A 226 14.00 -1.20 -18.04
C VAL A 226 13.59 -2.30 -19.02
N ALA A 227 14.12 -3.51 -18.87
CA ALA A 227 13.77 -4.67 -19.68
C ALA A 227 12.26 -5.02 -19.66
N TYR A 228 11.52 -4.56 -18.63
CA TYR A 228 10.08 -4.76 -18.45
C TYR A 228 9.29 -3.44 -18.56
N GLY A 229 9.86 -2.42 -19.17
CA GLY A 229 9.22 -1.14 -19.42
C GLY A 229 9.28 -0.11 -18.29
N GLY A 230 10.01 -0.40 -17.21
CA GLY A 230 10.22 0.51 -16.09
C GLY A 230 11.40 1.45 -16.28
N SER A 231 11.83 2.08 -15.17
CA SER A 231 12.90 3.08 -15.17
C SER A 231 14.17 2.66 -14.39
N ARG A 232 14.15 1.50 -13.72
CA ARG A 232 15.29 0.98 -12.95
C ARG A 232 16.28 0.19 -13.76
#